data_6d5d1dfe423cd37c0d4ae0c9217d0ad4
#
_entry.id   6d5d1dfe423cd37c0d4ae0c9217d0ad4
#
_cell.length_a   1.000
_cell.length_b   1.000
_cell.length_c   1.000
_cell.angle_alpha   90.00
_cell.angle_beta   90.00
_cell.angle_gamma   90.00
#
_symmetry.space_group_name_H-M   'P 1'
#
loop_
_entity.id
_entity.type
_entity.pdbx_description
1 polymer ?
#
loop_
_entity_poly.entity_id
_entity_poly.type
_entity_poly.pdbx_seq_one_letter_code
_entity_poly.pdbx_strand_id
1 'polypeptide(L)'
;MDLPGLNPRAGKVVEAEILRKLGTSVCVHPASPAKGFFLVLSFGRCKYRLTVESVGLILQATIGGSASLFHVQFLSDRVFRFTVASQAVDFHIYKLRSFECSNFKVYFYLWHGGGPNYISEFRRWSAEEATVDILWA
;
A
#
# COMPACT_ATOMS: atom_id res chain seq x y z
N MET A 1 -16.88 8.28 -1.35
CA MET A 1 -16.61 7.82 0.03
C MET A 1 -15.65 8.78 0.70
N ASP A 2 -15.93 9.14 1.92
CA ASP A 2 -15.12 10.08 2.67
C ASP A 2 -14.51 9.36 3.89
N LEU A 3 -13.20 9.57 4.12
CA LEU A 3 -12.50 8.97 5.24
C LEU A 3 -12.08 10.08 6.21
N PRO A 4 -12.83 10.29 7.30
CA PRO A 4 -12.54 11.39 8.22
C PRO A 4 -11.13 11.29 8.81
N GLY A 5 -10.40 12.40 8.79
CA GLY A 5 -9.06 12.48 9.33
C GLY A 5 -7.96 11.93 8.43
N LEU A 6 -8.30 11.49 7.23
CA LEU A 6 -7.29 10.98 6.28
C LEU A 6 -6.46 12.16 5.75
N ASN A 7 -5.16 12.12 6.00
CA ASN A 7 -4.23 13.19 5.62
C ASN A 7 -3.44 12.77 4.37
N PRO A 8 -3.53 13.51 3.24
CA PRO A 8 -2.84 13.17 2.01
C PRO A 8 -1.38 13.62 1.94
N ARG A 9 -0.86 14.21 2.99
CA ARG A 9 0.48 14.81 2.99
C ARG A 9 1.58 13.81 2.66
N ALA A 10 1.56 12.64 3.31
CA ALA A 10 2.56 11.61 3.08
C ALA A 10 2.57 11.15 1.62
N GLY A 11 1.37 10.98 1.04
CA GLY A 11 1.24 10.59 -0.37
C GLY A 11 1.81 11.60 -1.32
N LYS A 12 1.62 12.88 -1.06
CA LYS A 12 2.18 13.95 -1.89
C LYS A 12 3.71 13.95 -1.84
N VAL A 13 4.29 13.68 -0.68
CA VAL A 13 5.75 13.59 -0.54
C VAL A 13 6.30 12.41 -1.34
N VAL A 14 5.70 11.24 -1.19
CA VAL A 14 6.13 10.02 -1.91
C VAL A 14 5.97 10.19 -3.42
N GLU A 15 4.83 10.74 -3.85
CA GLU A 15 4.56 11.01 -5.27
C GLU A 15 5.61 11.92 -5.88
N ALA A 16 5.96 13.01 -5.19
CA ALA A 16 6.99 13.94 -5.63
C ALA A 16 8.36 13.28 -5.69
N GLU A 17 8.68 12.44 -4.72
CA GLU A 17 9.93 11.68 -4.67
C GLU A 17 10.05 10.72 -5.85
N ILE A 18 8.99 9.98 -6.14
CA ILE A 18 8.94 9.04 -7.27
C ILE A 18 9.11 9.80 -8.58
N LEU A 19 8.42 10.91 -8.74
CA LEU A 19 8.55 11.74 -9.94
C LEU A 19 9.98 12.25 -10.11
N ARG A 20 10.59 12.74 -9.04
CA ARG A 20 11.95 13.28 -9.07
C ARG A 20 12.99 12.20 -9.33
N LYS A 21 12.89 11.05 -8.66
CA LYS A 21 13.90 9.99 -8.75
C LYS A 21 13.73 9.07 -9.95
N LEU A 22 12.48 8.79 -10.32
CA LEU A 22 12.17 7.79 -11.34
C LEU A 22 11.56 8.39 -12.62
N GLY A 23 11.19 9.66 -12.58
CA GLY A 23 10.63 10.35 -13.76
C GLY A 23 9.26 9.84 -14.18
N THR A 24 8.50 9.22 -13.26
CA THR A 24 7.20 8.63 -13.57
C THR A 24 6.19 8.90 -12.46
N SER A 25 4.92 8.67 -12.78
CA SER A 25 3.85 8.69 -11.78
C SER A 25 3.82 7.37 -11.02
N VAL A 26 3.09 7.36 -9.90
CA VAL A 26 2.93 6.16 -9.05
C VAL A 26 2.11 5.10 -9.77
N CYS A 27 1.01 5.51 -10.41
CA CYS A 27 0.08 4.60 -11.06
C CYS A 27 0.35 4.48 -12.55
N VAL A 28 -0.09 3.36 -13.15
CA VAL A 28 -0.08 3.19 -14.60
C VAL A 28 -0.97 4.23 -15.22
N HIS A 29 -0.50 4.91 -16.26
CA HIS A 29 -1.29 5.90 -17.00
C HIS A 29 -2.47 5.20 -17.68
N PRO A 30 -3.71 5.72 -17.58
CA PRO A 30 -4.89 5.03 -18.14
C PRO A 30 -4.80 4.76 -19.63
N ALA A 31 -4.12 5.61 -20.39
CA ALA A 31 -3.96 5.47 -21.83
C ALA A 31 -2.77 4.58 -22.23
N SER A 32 -1.97 4.13 -21.26
CA SER A 32 -0.80 3.29 -21.53
C SER A 32 -1.21 1.83 -21.69
N PRO A 33 -0.71 1.14 -22.73
CA PRO A 33 -0.92 -0.30 -22.87
C PRO A 33 -0.02 -1.11 -21.94
N ALA A 34 0.93 -0.48 -21.25
CA ALA A 34 1.87 -1.17 -20.39
C ALA A 34 1.15 -1.80 -19.19
N LYS A 35 1.53 -3.02 -18.87
CA LYS A 35 1.03 -3.71 -17.68
C LYS A 35 1.74 -3.16 -16.46
N GLY A 36 0.98 -2.89 -15.41
CA GLY A 36 1.53 -2.50 -14.13
C GLY A 36 2.19 -3.65 -13.40
N PHE A 37 2.84 -3.31 -12.32
CA PHE A 37 3.45 -4.27 -11.40
C PHE A 37 2.63 -4.32 -10.12
N PHE A 38 2.59 -5.49 -9.49
CA PHE A 38 1.75 -5.70 -8.32
C PHE A 38 2.53 -5.57 -7.03
N LEU A 39 1.87 -4.99 -6.04
CA LEU A 39 2.30 -5.00 -4.64
C LEU A 39 1.16 -5.52 -3.78
N VAL A 40 1.50 -5.99 -2.60
CA VAL A 40 0.54 -6.40 -1.59
C VAL A 40 0.67 -5.48 -0.39
N LEU A 41 -0.46 -5.10 0.21
CA LEU A 41 -0.45 -4.43 1.50
C LEU A 41 -1.32 -5.19 2.48
N SER A 42 -0.93 -5.15 3.74
CA SER A 42 -1.73 -5.66 4.83
C SER A 42 -1.96 -4.57 5.85
N PHE A 43 -3.07 -4.64 6.57
CA PHE A 43 -3.40 -3.68 7.60
C PHE A 43 -3.15 -4.28 8.98
N GLY A 44 -2.42 -3.56 9.81
CA GLY A 44 -2.43 -3.73 11.23
C GLY A 44 -3.69 -3.10 11.80
N ARG A 45 -3.55 -2.18 12.75
CA ARG A 45 -4.72 -1.45 13.24
C ARG A 45 -5.28 -0.53 12.16
N CYS A 46 -6.60 -0.40 12.10
CA CYS A 46 -7.23 0.50 11.15
C CYS A 46 -8.58 1.00 11.71
N LYS A 47 -8.72 2.30 11.75
CA LYS A 47 -9.93 2.98 12.19
C LYS A 47 -11.04 2.94 11.13
N TYR A 48 -10.65 2.79 9.86
CA TYR A 48 -11.60 2.80 8.75
C TYR A 48 -12.07 1.40 8.40
N ARG A 49 -13.27 1.32 7.84
CA ARG A 49 -13.78 0.07 7.27
C ARG A 49 -12.96 -0.25 6.00
N LEU A 50 -12.46 -1.47 5.91
CA LEU A 50 -11.61 -1.90 4.80
C LEU A 50 -12.48 -2.40 3.63
N THR A 51 -12.52 -1.60 2.58
CA THR A 51 -13.15 -1.94 1.30
C THR A 51 -12.15 -1.65 0.19
N VAL A 52 -12.42 -2.12 -1.02
CA VAL A 52 -11.58 -1.82 -2.18
C VAL A 52 -11.45 -0.30 -2.36
N GLU A 53 -12.56 0.43 -2.19
CA GLU A 53 -12.59 1.88 -2.34
C GLU A 53 -11.81 2.59 -1.23
N SER A 54 -12.00 2.19 0.02
CA SER A 54 -11.30 2.84 1.13
C SER A 54 -9.81 2.56 1.09
N VAL A 55 -9.40 1.36 0.69
CA VAL A 55 -7.98 1.00 0.54
C VAL A 55 -7.34 1.84 -0.57
N GLY A 56 -8.04 2.07 -1.68
CA GLY A 56 -7.54 2.96 -2.73
C GLY A 56 -7.29 4.37 -2.23
N LEU A 57 -8.21 4.92 -1.44
CA LEU A 57 -8.05 6.26 -0.84
C LEU A 57 -6.91 6.30 0.17
N ILE A 58 -6.73 5.25 0.95
CA ILE A 58 -5.63 5.14 1.90
C ILE A 58 -4.28 5.09 1.16
N LEU A 59 -4.20 4.35 0.08
CA LEU A 59 -2.99 4.31 -0.77
C LEU A 59 -2.69 5.69 -1.34
N GLN A 60 -3.69 6.38 -1.87
CA GLN A 60 -3.51 7.74 -2.39
C GLN A 60 -2.96 8.68 -1.31
N ALA A 61 -3.45 8.58 -0.10
CA ALA A 61 -2.99 9.42 1.01
C ALA A 61 -1.60 9.04 1.50
N THR A 62 -1.16 7.79 1.29
CA THR A 62 0.10 7.25 1.82
C THR A 62 1.24 7.32 0.81
N ILE A 63 0.98 6.99 -0.44
CA ILE A 63 2.01 6.89 -1.49
C ILE A 63 1.73 7.78 -2.70
N GLY A 64 0.66 8.54 -2.70
CA GLY A 64 0.26 9.37 -3.83
C GLY A 64 -0.46 8.58 -4.89
N GLY A 65 -0.48 9.09 -6.10
CA GLY A 65 -1.18 8.46 -7.20
C GLY A 65 -2.68 8.75 -7.17
N SER A 66 -3.45 7.86 -7.77
CA SER A 66 -4.90 8.00 -7.87
C SER A 66 -5.59 6.75 -7.37
N ALA A 67 -6.53 6.91 -6.45
CA ALA A 67 -7.23 5.79 -5.81
C ALA A 67 -7.80 4.79 -6.82
N SER A 68 -8.44 5.27 -7.89
CA SER A 68 -9.06 4.40 -8.89
C SER A 68 -8.05 3.68 -9.79
N LEU A 69 -6.82 4.19 -9.90
CA LEU A 69 -5.81 3.62 -10.79
C LEU A 69 -4.94 2.57 -10.12
N PHE A 70 -5.09 2.36 -8.82
CA PHE A 70 -4.39 1.27 -8.13
C PHE A 70 -4.99 -0.09 -8.41
N HIS A 71 -6.21 -0.15 -8.91
CA HIS A 71 -6.91 -1.41 -9.18
C HIS A 71 -6.85 -2.37 -8.01
N VAL A 72 -7.25 -1.87 -6.85
CA VAL A 72 -7.17 -2.62 -5.59
C VAL A 72 -8.03 -3.88 -5.67
N GLN A 73 -7.46 -5.00 -5.22
CA GLN A 73 -8.14 -6.31 -5.19
C GLN A 73 -8.04 -6.90 -3.79
N PHE A 74 -9.15 -7.38 -3.28
CA PHE A 74 -9.19 -8.09 -2.01
C PHE A 74 -8.54 -9.47 -2.18
N LEU A 75 -7.61 -9.83 -1.28
CA LEU A 75 -6.96 -11.15 -1.28
C LEU A 75 -7.45 -12.00 -0.11
N SER A 76 -7.40 -11.46 1.08
CA SER A 76 -7.86 -12.13 2.29
C SER A 76 -8.14 -11.07 3.35
N ASP A 77 -8.54 -11.50 4.53
CA ASP A 77 -8.83 -10.55 5.60
C ASP A 77 -7.65 -9.59 5.82
N ARG A 78 -7.90 -8.29 5.69
CA ARG A 78 -6.95 -7.19 5.89
C ARG A 78 -5.77 -7.19 4.90
N VAL A 79 -5.84 -7.97 3.82
CA VAL A 79 -4.77 -8.08 2.80
C VAL A 79 -5.33 -7.76 1.43
N PHE A 80 -4.66 -6.87 0.70
CA PHE A 80 -5.08 -6.40 -0.61
C PHE A 80 -3.89 -6.35 -1.56
N ARG A 81 -4.18 -6.47 -2.86
CA ARG A 81 -3.19 -6.30 -3.93
C ARG A 81 -3.51 -5.04 -4.70
N PHE A 82 -2.48 -4.34 -5.16
CA PHE A 82 -2.66 -3.15 -5.99
C PHE A 82 -1.57 -3.06 -7.05
N THR A 83 -1.80 -2.22 -8.07
CA THR A 83 -0.85 -2.04 -9.18
C THR A 83 -0.16 -0.70 -9.11
N VAL A 84 1.09 -0.67 -9.58
CA VAL A 84 1.90 0.54 -9.73
C VAL A 84 2.50 0.60 -11.13
N ALA A 85 3.07 1.75 -11.49
CA ALA A 85 3.47 2.05 -12.86
C ALA A 85 4.63 1.20 -13.39
N SER A 86 5.59 0.84 -12.54
CA SER A 86 6.80 0.14 -12.97
C SER A 86 7.43 -0.65 -11.85
N GLN A 87 8.39 -1.51 -12.21
CA GLN A 87 9.16 -2.27 -11.23
C GLN A 87 9.96 -1.34 -10.30
N ALA A 88 10.48 -0.22 -10.83
CA ALA A 88 11.21 0.75 -10.02
C ALA A 88 10.31 1.38 -8.95
N VAL A 89 9.06 1.71 -9.31
CA VAL A 89 8.07 2.22 -8.36
C VAL A 89 7.74 1.15 -7.32
N ASP A 90 7.56 -0.09 -7.77
CA ASP A 90 7.29 -1.23 -6.91
C ASP A 90 8.36 -1.34 -5.80
N PHE A 91 9.63 -1.38 -6.18
CA PHE A 91 10.73 -1.46 -5.23
C PHE A 91 10.84 -0.22 -4.35
N HIS A 92 10.56 0.96 -4.89
CA HIS A 92 10.59 2.19 -4.10
C HIS A 92 9.57 2.13 -2.95
N ILE A 93 8.36 1.68 -3.25
CA ILE A 93 7.30 1.54 -2.24
C ILE A 93 7.63 0.41 -1.27
N TYR A 94 8.11 -0.72 -1.78
CA TYR A 94 8.50 -1.84 -0.92
C TYR A 94 9.56 -1.43 0.12
N LYS A 95 10.49 -0.56 -0.25
CA LYS A 95 11.55 -0.08 0.64
C LYS A 95 11.00 0.78 1.79
N LEU A 96 9.82 1.35 1.66
CA LEU A 96 9.15 2.05 2.75
C LEU A 96 8.76 1.08 3.86
N ARG A 97 8.54 -0.19 3.54
CA ARG A 97 8.15 -1.30 4.42
C ARG A 97 6.80 -1.12 5.06
N SER A 98 6.59 -0.02 5.76
CA SER A 98 5.33 0.24 6.45
C SER A 98 5.08 1.73 6.53
N PHE A 99 3.83 2.07 6.80
CA PHE A 99 3.42 3.43 7.11
C PHE A 99 2.44 3.39 8.27
N GLU A 100 2.64 4.27 9.22
CA GLU A 100 1.79 4.35 10.40
C GLU A 100 1.37 5.79 10.68
N CYS A 101 0.11 5.97 11.01
CA CYS A 101 -0.42 7.22 11.51
C CYS A 101 -1.43 6.93 12.63
N SER A 102 -2.10 7.97 13.16
CA SER A 102 -3.07 7.78 14.22
C SER A 102 -4.26 6.90 13.80
N ASN A 103 -4.57 6.85 12.52
CA ASN A 103 -5.78 6.20 12.01
C ASN A 103 -5.57 4.77 11.50
N PHE A 104 -4.33 4.42 11.12
CA PHE A 104 -4.06 3.09 10.58
C PHE A 104 -2.57 2.79 10.56
N LYS A 105 -2.25 1.50 10.32
CA LYS A 105 -0.90 1.03 10.04
C LYS A 105 -0.96 0.03 8.90
N VAL A 106 -0.10 0.19 7.91
CA VAL A 106 -0.02 -0.69 6.73
C VAL A 106 1.40 -1.19 6.54
N TYR A 107 1.50 -2.37 5.95
CA TYR A 107 2.77 -3.01 5.59
C TYR A 107 2.75 -3.33 4.09
N PHE A 108 3.87 -3.15 3.40
CA PHE A 108 4.01 -3.40 1.97
C PHE A 108 4.86 -4.63 1.71
N TYR A 109 4.43 -5.45 0.74
CA TYR A 109 5.12 -6.68 0.35
C TYR A 109 5.22 -6.75 -1.16
N LEU A 110 6.29 -7.39 -1.65
CA LEU A 110 6.42 -7.68 -3.07
C LEU A 110 5.47 -8.82 -3.46
N TRP A 111 4.97 -8.75 -4.69
CA TRP A 111 4.16 -9.79 -5.28
C TRP A 111 5.02 -10.58 -6.26
N HIS A 112 5.27 -11.86 -5.96
CA HIS A 112 6.07 -12.75 -6.81
C HIS A 112 5.23 -13.94 -7.26
N GLY A 113 4.78 -13.90 -8.51
CA GLY A 113 4.16 -15.04 -9.15
C GLY A 113 2.96 -15.65 -8.42
N GLY A 114 2.14 -14.82 -7.78
CA GLY A 114 1.02 -15.28 -7.00
C GLY A 114 1.40 -15.77 -5.61
N GLY A 115 2.49 -15.34 -5.11
CA GLY A 115 3.38 -15.93 -4.28
C GLY A 115 3.19 -16.25 -2.87
N PRO A 116 3.76 -17.39 -2.51
CA PRO A 116 3.89 -17.75 -1.10
C PRO A 116 4.72 -16.77 -0.28
N ASN A 117 5.55 -15.96 -0.94
CA ASN A 117 6.45 -15.03 -0.23
C ASN A 117 5.70 -13.99 0.59
N TYR A 118 4.63 -13.39 0.04
CA TYR A 118 3.89 -12.38 0.79
C TYR A 118 3.19 -12.99 2.01
N ILE A 119 2.79 -14.25 1.92
CA ILE A 119 2.14 -14.97 3.03
C ILE A 119 3.12 -15.12 4.20
N SER A 120 4.37 -15.50 3.91
CA SER A 120 5.40 -15.63 4.93
C SER A 120 5.71 -14.29 5.59
N GLU A 121 5.86 -13.23 4.80
CA GLU A 121 6.11 -11.89 5.31
C GLU A 121 4.93 -11.38 6.15
N PHE A 122 3.71 -11.61 5.68
CA PHE A 122 2.50 -11.24 6.41
C PHE A 122 2.45 -11.91 7.77
N ARG A 123 2.74 -13.22 7.83
CA ARG A 123 2.76 -13.97 9.09
C ARG A 123 3.81 -13.41 10.05
N ARG A 124 4.98 -13.07 9.53
CA ARG A 124 6.06 -12.49 10.33
C ARG A 124 5.65 -11.15 10.92
N TRP A 125 5.12 -10.25 10.08
CA TRP A 125 4.66 -8.94 10.53
C TRP A 125 3.54 -9.04 11.56
N SER A 126 2.59 -9.95 11.34
CA SER A 126 1.47 -10.16 12.26
C SER A 126 1.96 -10.66 13.62
N ALA A 127 2.95 -11.56 13.61
CA ALA A 127 3.54 -12.06 14.85
C ALA A 127 4.29 -10.96 15.60
N GLU A 128 5.06 -10.13 14.90
CA GLU A 128 5.76 -8.99 15.50
C GLU A 128 4.79 -7.99 16.11
N GLU A 129 3.72 -7.67 15.40
CA GLU A 129 2.70 -6.75 15.89
C GLU A 129 2.00 -7.31 17.14
N ALA A 130 1.66 -8.59 17.13
CA ALA A 130 1.05 -9.24 18.29
C ALA A 130 1.99 -9.22 19.50
N THR A 131 3.28 -9.43 19.29
CA THR A 131 4.30 -9.37 20.35
C THR A 131 4.39 -7.96 20.92
N VAL A 132 4.39 -6.94 20.08
CA VAL A 132 4.41 -5.55 20.52
C VAL A 132 3.16 -5.22 21.33
N ASP A 133 2.01 -5.65 20.90
CA ASP A 133 0.74 -5.44 21.61
C ASP A 133 0.77 -6.08 22.99
N ILE A 134 1.31 -7.28 23.09
CA ILE A 134 1.46 -7.98 24.37
C ILE A 134 2.40 -7.20 25.30
N LEU A 135 3.48 -6.64 24.78
CA LEU A 135 4.43 -5.88 25.57
C LEU A 135 3.85 -4.55 26.07
N TRP A 136 2.94 -3.96 25.34
CA TRP A 136 2.33 -2.67 25.69
C TRP A 136 1.02 -2.83 26.45
N ALA A 137 0.47 -4.01 26.47
CA ALA A 137 -0.73 -4.31 27.23
C ALA A 137 -0.40 -4.48 28.70
#